data_26ad07b2a06ecd31438621b7f93e6af9
#
_entry.id   26ad07b2a06ecd31438621b7f93e6af9
#
_cell.length_a   1.000
_cell.length_b   1.000
_cell.length_c   1.000
_cell.angle_alpha   90.00
_cell.angle_beta   90.00
_cell.angle_gamma   90.00
#
_symmetry.space_group_name_H-M   'P 1'
#
loop_
_entity.id
_entity.type
_entity.pdbx_description
1 polymer ?
#
loop_
_entity_poly.entity_id
_entity_poly.type
_entity_poly.pdbx_seq_one_letter_code
_entity_poly.pdbx_strand_id
1 'polypeptide(L)'
;MDIESLKKELKRLQVPERWYSINGSWHPDRHFLIRNYHRWEYFYFDERGNRDSHKVFMDEGEACEYFLRQLKDLLACREKYVR
;
A
#
# COMPACT_ATOMS: atom_id res chain seq x y z
N MET A 1 6.41 -9.22 -9.79
CA MET A 1 5.11 -9.26 -9.07
C MET A 1 4.12 -8.31 -9.72
N ASP A 2 2.90 -8.75 -9.91
CA ASP A 2 1.84 -7.91 -10.44
C ASP A 2 0.80 -7.62 -9.33
N ILE A 3 -0.22 -6.83 -9.67
CA ILE A 3 -1.24 -6.43 -8.71
C ILE A 3 -2.01 -7.62 -8.14
N GLU A 4 -2.31 -8.61 -8.98
CA GLU A 4 -3.03 -9.78 -8.51
C GLU A 4 -2.21 -10.58 -7.49
N SER A 5 -0.92 -10.76 -7.78
CA SER A 5 -0.01 -11.43 -6.85
C SER A 5 0.13 -10.63 -5.56
N LEU A 6 0.21 -9.30 -5.66
CA LEU A 6 0.29 -8.43 -4.50
C LEU A 6 -0.94 -8.59 -3.60
N LYS A 7 -2.12 -8.59 -4.18
CA LYS A 7 -3.37 -8.75 -3.42
C LYS A 7 -3.42 -10.09 -2.69
N LYS A 8 -2.98 -11.16 -3.37
CA LYS A 8 -2.93 -12.49 -2.77
C LYS A 8 -1.95 -12.53 -1.60
N GLU A 9 -0.79 -11.92 -1.78
CA GLU A 9 0.25 -11.90 -0.75
C GLU A 9 -0.21 -11.12 0.48
N LEU A 10 -0.89 -9.99 0.29
CA LEU A 10 -1.42 -9.20 1.39
C LEU A 10 -2.46 -9.98 2.19
N LYS A 11 -3.30 -10.75 1.51
CA LYS A 11 -4.27 -11.61 2.18
C LYS A 11 -3.60 -12.74 2.92
N ARG A 12 -2.57 -13.34 2.32
CA ARG A 12 -1.81 -14.42 2.95
C ARG A 12 -1.16 -13.95 4.25
N LEU A 13 -0.66 -12.72 4.25
CA LEU A 13 -0.02 -12.13 5.43
C LEU A 13 -1.02 -11.59 6.44
N GLN A 14 -2.32 -11.64 6.11
CA GLN A 14 -3.39 -11.15 6.96
C GLN A 14 -3.29 -9.65 7.25
N VAL A 15 -2.84 -8.89 6.25
CA VAL A 15 -2.81 -7.44 6.35
C VAL A 15 -4.26 -6.93 6.33
N PRO A 16 -4.68 -6.13 7.32
CA PRO A 16 -6.05 -5.62 7.33
C PRO A 16 -6.38 -4.80 6.08
N GLU A 17 -7.51 -5.08 5.46
CA GLU A 17 -7.93 -4.37 4.25
C GLU A 17 -8.09 -2.87 4.47
N ARG A 18 -8.40 -2.47 5.69
CA ARG A 18 -8.56 -1.05 6.03
C ARG A 18 -7.25 -0.28 6.03
N TRP A 19 -6.10 -0.97 5.89
CA TRP A 19 -4.79 -0.33 5.86
C TRP A 19 -4.40 0.17 4.48
N TYR A 20 -5.02 -0.37 3.44
CA TYR A 20 -4.59 -0.08 2.07
C TYR A 20 -5.75 0.00 1.09
N SER A 21 -5.47 0.62 -0.05
CA SER A 21 -6.38 0.67 -1.17
C SER A 21 -5.56 0.57 -2.45
N ILE A 22 -5.87 -0.41 -3.30
CA ILE A 22 -5.21 -0.62 -4.58
C ILE A 22 -6.21 -0.34 -5.69
N ASN A 23 -5.99 0.77 -6.40
CA ASN A 23 -6.90 1.24 -7.45
C ASN A 23 -8.36 1.30 -6.99
N GLY A 24 -8.55 1.59 -5.71
CA GLY A 24 -9.86 1.55 -5.10
C GLY A 24 -10.37 2.89 -4.62
N SER A 25 -11.38 2.82 -3.76
CA SER A 25 -12.06 4.00 -3.23
C SER A 25 -11.16 4.83 -2.31
N TRP A 26 -11.40 6.13 -2.28
CA TRP A 26 -10.67 7.05 -1.43
C TRP A 26 -11.22 6.99 0.00
N HIS A 27 -10.35 6.62 0.93
CA HIS A 27 -10.65 6.61 2.35
C HIS A 27 -9.45 7.16 3.11
N PRO A 28 -9.67 7.89 4.20
CA PRO A 28 -8.55 8.40 5.00
C PRO A 28 -7.83 7.28 5.74
N ASP A 29 -6.61 7.60 6.18
CA ASP A 29 -5.77 6.70 6.97
C ASP A 29 -5.45 5.38 6.28
N ARG A 30 -5.16 5.45 4.98
CA ARG A 30 -4.79 4.27 4.19
C ARG A 30 -3.56 4.52 3.35
N HIS A 31 -2.88 3.43 3.06
CA HIS A 31 -1.80 3.42 2.08
C HIS A 31 -2.41 3.15 0.72
N PHE A 32 -2.12 4.02 -0.23
CA PHE A 32 -2.69 3.93 -1.57
C PHE A 32 -1.65 3.49 -2.57
N LEU A 33 -2.05 2.62 -3.49
CA LEU A 33 -1.29 2.30 -4.68
C LEU A 33 -2.24 2.43 -5.85
N ILE A 34 -2.02 3.42 -6.70
CA ILE A 34 -2.89 3.70 -7.84
C ILE A 34 -2.09 3.75 -9.12
N ARG A 35 -2.73 3.31 -10.19
CA ARG A 35 -2.17 3.43 -11.53
C ARG A 35 -2.67 4.72 -12.15
N ASN A 36 -1.74 5.54 -12.64
CA ASN A 36 -2.05 6.80 -13.29
C ASN A 36 -1.34 6.80 -14.66
N TYR A 37 -2.07 6.43 -15.71
CA TYR A 37 -1.55 6.28 -17.08
C TYR A 37 -0.45 5.21 -17.14
N HIS A 38 0.80 5.62 -17.30
CA HIS A 38 1.93 4.71 -17.43
C HIS A 38 2.70 4.47 -16.15
N ARG A 39 2.28 5.10 -15.07
CA ARG A 39 3.02 5.04 -13.82
C ARG A 39 2.15 4.61 -12.67
N TRP A 40 2.82 4.13 -11.64
CA TRP A 40 2.19 3.73 -10.39
C TRP A 40 2.59 4.74 -9.33
N GLU A 41 1.62 5.17 -8.53
CA GLU A 41 1.86 6.13 -7.46
C GLU A 41 1.49 5.51 -6.13
N TYR A 42 2.41 5.65 -5.18
CA TYR A 42 2.20 5.25 -3.79
C TYR A 42 2.16 6.48 -2.92
N PHE A 43 1.25 6.53 -1.97
CA PHE A 43 1.22 7.56 -0.94
C PHE A 43 0.38 7.10 0.24
N TYR A 44 0.63 7.73 1.39
CA TYR A 44 -0.23 7.57 2.55
C TYR A 44 -1.17 8.77 2.60
N PHE A 45 -2.45 8.50 2.72
CA PHE A 45 -3.48 9.54 2.74
C PHE A 45 -4.02 9.63 4.17
N ASP A 46 -3.72 10.73 4.86
CA ASP A 46 -4.14 10.89 6.25
C ASP A 46 -5.58 11.41 6.35
N GLU A 47 -6.08 11.45 7.57
CA GLU A 47 -7.46 11.89 7.83
C GLU A 47 -7.71 13.36 7.53
N ARG A 48 -6.64 14.15 7.39
CA ARG A 48 -6.74 15.57 7.05
C ARG A 48 -6.73 15.80 5.54
N GLY A 49 -6.60 14.73 4.77
CA GLY A 49 -6.55 14.83 3.32
C GLY A 49 -5.16 15.11 2.77
N ASN A 50 -4.12 14.99 3.58
CA ASN A 50 -2.75 15.19 3.12
C ASN A 50 -2.17 13.90 2.58
N ARG A 51 -1.40 14.00 1.49
CA ARG A 51 -0.67 12.87 0.92
C ARG A 51 0.76 12.93 1.44
N ASP A 52 1.19 11.84 2.03
CA ASP A 52 2.52 11.75 2.62
C ASP A 52 3.31 10.60 2.00
N SER A 53 4.63 10.72 2.00
CA SER A 53 5.55 9.69 1.50
C SER A 53 5.29 9.30 0.05
N HIS A 54 4.92 10.25 -0.79
CA HIS A 54 4.58 10.02 -2.19
C HIS A 54 5.78 9.48 -2.99
N LYS A 55 5.56 8.36 -3.69
CA LYS A 55 6.55 7.73 -4.56
C LYS A 55 5.93 7.40 -5.90
N VAL A 56 6.71 7.51 -6.95
CA VAL A 56 6.26 7.20 -8.31
C VAL A 56 7.14 6.11 -8.89
N PHE A 57 6.49 5.12 -9.51
CA PHE A 57 7.18 4.01 -10.16
C PHE A 57 6.71 3.87 -11.60
N MET A 58 7.64 3.55 -12.49
CA MET A 58 7.31 3.31 -13.89
C MET A 58 7.03 1.83 -14.15
N ASP A 59 7.38 0.96 -13.22
CA ASP A 59 7.23 -0.48 -13.35
C ASP A 59 6.28 -1.02 -12.29
N GLU A 60 5.31 -1.81 -12.71
CA GLU A 60 4.33 -2.41 -11.82
C GLU A 60 4.99 -3.30 -10.77
N GLY A 61 5.97 -4.09 -11.18
CA GLY A 61 6.69 -4.97 -10.26
C GLY A 61 7.37 -4.22 -9.14
N GLU A 62 8.07 -3.15 -9.47
CA GLU A 62 8.73 -2.31 -8.47
C GLU A 62 7.74 -1.67 -7.51
N ALA A 63 6.62 -1.18 -8.06
CA ALA A 63 5.59 -0.56 -7.26
C ALA A 63 4.99 -1.56 -6.28
N CYS A 64 4.68 -2.76 -6.75
CA CYS A 64 4.11 -3.81 -5.92
C CYS A 64 5.07 -4.25 -4.81
N GLU A 65 6.34 -4.42 -5.14
CA GLU A 65 7.34 -4.81 -4.15
C GLU A 65 7.53 -3.74 -3.08
N TYR A 66 7.58 -2.48 -3.48
CA TYR A 66 7.69 -1.37 -2.54
C TYR A 66 6.47 -1.33 -1.60
N PHE A 67 5.28 -1.44 -2.17
CA PHE A 67 4.03 -1.42 -1.42
C PHE A 67 3.98 -2.56 -0.41
N LEU A 68 4.32 -3.76 -0.86
CA LEU A 68 4.34 -4.94 0.01
C LEU A 68 5.32 -4.75 1.16
N ARG A 69 6.49 -4.22 0.88
CA ARG A 69 7.51 -3.97 1.91
C ARG A 69 6.99 -2.98 2.96
N GLN A 70 6.34 -1.90 2.51
CA GLN A 70 5.80 -0.91 3.43
C GLN A 70 4.76 -1.53 4.36
N LEU A 71 3.87 -2.36 3.83
CA LEU A 71 2.85 -2.99 4.64
C LEU A 71 3.41 -4.08 5.55
N LYS A 72 4.43 -4.81 5.10
CA LYS A 72 5.11 -5.78 5.95
C LYS A 72 5.78 -5.09 7.14
N ASP A 73 6.42 -3.96 6.90
CA ASP A 73 7.06 -3.19 7.97
C ASP A 73 6.04 -2.68 8.98
N LEU A 74 4.89 -2.23 8.51
CA LEU A 74 3.80 -1.81 9.39
C LEU A 74 3.28 -2.97 10.23
N LEU A 75 3.13 -4.13 9.60
CA LEU A 75 2.65 -5.31 10.29
C LEU A 75 3.62 -5.75 11.38
N ALA A 76 4.91 -5.73 11.08
CA ALA A 76 5.96 -6.04 12.05
C ALA A 76 5.96 -5.04 13.21
N CYS A 77 5.80 -3.76 12.93
CA CYS A 77 5.67 -2.72 13.95
C CYS A 77 4.48 -2.97 14.86
N ARG A 78 3.34 -3.31 14.26
CA ARG A 78 2.13 -3.59 15.02
C ARG A 78 2.34 -4.76 15.97
N GLU A 79 2.92 -5.86 15.47
CA GLU A 79 3.19 -7.03 16.29
C GLU A 79 4.14 -6.74 17.43
N LYS A 80 5.08 -5.82 17.19
CA LYS A 80 6.07 -5.44 18.18
C LYS A 80 5.47 -4.59 19.31
N TYR A 81 4.49 -3.74 19.00
CA TYR A 81 3.92 -2.80 19.96
C TYR A 81 2.61 -3.24 20.56
N VAL A 82 1.90 -4.16 19.93
CA VAL A 82 0.63 -4.67 20.44
C VAL A 82 0.89 -5.99 21.17
N ARG A 83 1.10 -5.89 22.44
CA ARG A 83 1.23 -7.06 23.31
C ARG A 83 0.36 -6.89 24.53
#